data_e7359ca2ce51f3c4c1d20ad7ce4418d5
#
_entry.id   e7359ca2ce51f3c4c1d20ad7ce4418d5
#
_cell.length_a   1.000
_cell.length_b   1.000
_cell.length_c   1.000
_cell.angle_alpha   90.00
_cell.angle_beta   90.00
_cell.angle_gamma   90.00
#
_symmetry.space_group_name_H-M   'P 1'
#
loop_
_entity.id
_entity.type
_entity.pdbx_description
1 polymer ?
#
loop_
_entity_poly.entity_id
_entity_poly.type
_entity_poly.pdbx_seq_one_letter_code
_entity_poly.pdbx_strand_id
1 'polypeptide(L)'
;METKQIRNLFFAGQINGTTGYEEAGGQGLVAGINAHINCHGGQPFILGRDEAYIGVLIDDLVTKGVDEPYRMFTSRAEYRILLRQDDADMRLTEKSYQMGLAKQDRYDLLREKKESRDAIIRFVETYSVKPQYINSGLEKLGTAPLSHGCKLFDVVLRPQTTLENLADLVPALRAELDKVPASRKEEIIEAAEILIKYSGYIKREQIIADKINRLENIRIKGKFDYNSIQSLSTEARQKLTRIDPDTIAQASRIPGISPSDINILLVLLGR
;
A
#
# COMPACT_ATOMS: atom_id res chain seq x y z
N MET A 1 -12.48 -7.27 -13.42
CA MET A 1 -13.71 -7.98 -13.00
C MET A 1 -14.74 -8.07 -14.13
N GLU A 2 -14.72 -7.17 -15.12
CA GLU A 2 -15.51 -7.30 -16.34
C GLU A 2 -15.02 -8.46 -17.19
N THR A 3 -15.94 -9.23 -17.79
CA THR A 3 -15.59 -10.38 -18.64
C THR A 3 -15.03 -9.89 -19.98
N LYS A 4 -14.08 -10.64 -20.56
CA LYS A 4 -13.48 -10.30 -21.87
C LYS A 4 -14.47 -10.46 -23.04
N GLN A 5 -15.42 -11.39 -22.92
CA GLN A 5 -16.33 -11.79 -24.01
C GLN A 5 -17.62 -11.01 -24.06
N ILE A 6 -18.13 -10.57 -22.89
CA ILE A 6 -19.42 -9.92 -22.79
C ILE A 6 -19.21 -8.60 -22.06
N ARG A 7 -19.42 -7.48 -22.75
CA ARG A 7 -19.36 -6.15 -22.18
C ARG A 7 -20.41 -5.96 -21.09
N ASN A 8 -20.06 -5.19 -20.06
CA ASN A 8 -20.94 -4.84 -18.92
C ASN A 8 -21.33 -6.04 -18.04
N LEU A 9 -20.73 -7.22 -18.26
CA LEU A 9 -20.89 -8.37 -17.38
C LEU A 9 -19.69 -8.47 -16.43
N PHE A 10 -19.95 -8.37 -15.13
CA PHE A 10 -18.91 -8.42 -14.09
C PHE A 10 -19.07 -9.67 -13.25
N PHE A 11 -17.98 -10.37 -12.98
CA PHE A 11 -17.95 -11.54 -12.12
C PHE A 11 -17.24 -11.24 -10.81
N ALA A 12 -17.73 -11.86 -9.73
CA ALA A 12 -17.12 -11.75 -8.40
C ALA A 12 -17.31 -13.06 -7.60
N GLY A 13 -16.33 -13.38 -6.76
CA GLY A 13 -16.37 -14.55 -5.90
C GLY A 13 -15.89 -15.83 -6.59
N GLN A 14 -16.48 -16.96 -6.21
CA GLN A 14 -16.01 -18.30 -6.61
C GLN A 14 -15.94 -18.53 -8.12
N ILE A 15 -16.77 -17.85 -8.90
CA ILE A 15 -16.74 -17.94 -10.36
C ILE A 15 -15.39 -17.51 -10.96
N ASN A 16 -14.63 -16.69 -10.22
CA ASN A 16 -13.28 -16.28 -10.58
C ASN A 16 -12.20 -17.20 -10.00
N GLY A 17 -12.57 -18.38 -9.47
CA GLY A 17 -11.65 -19.35 -8.93
C GLY A 17 -11.13 -19.04 -7.51
N THR A 18 -11.77 -18.15 -6.78
CA THR A 18 -11.37 -17.83 -5.39
C THR A 18 -12.18 -18.62 -4.36
N THR A 19 -11.59 -18.81 -3.18
CA THR A 19 -12.26 -19.32 -1.99
C THR A 19 -12.21 -18.29 -0.87
N GLY A 20 -13.25 -18.23 -0.05
CA GLY A 20 -13.36 -17.32 1.09
C GLY A 20 -14.34 -16.18 0.87
N TYR A 21 -14.99 -15.80 1.99
CA TYR A 21 -16.03 -14.74 1.99
C TYR A 21 -15.38 -13.36 1.77
N GLU A 22 -14.21 -13.15 2.31
CA GLU A 22 -13.46 -11.90 2.21
C GLU A 22 -13.05 -11.62 0.77
N GLU A 23 -12.58 -12.64 0.05
CA GLU A 23 -12.24 -12.53 -1.37
C GLU A 23 -13.47 -12.24 -2.20
N ALA A 24 -14.59 -12.90 -1.92
CA ALA A 24 -15.84 -12.66 -2.62
C ALA A 24 -16.39 -11.25 -2.35
N GLY A 25 -16.34 -10.80 -1.10
CA GLY A 25 -16.75 -9.45 -0.71
C GLY A 25 -15.91 -8.36 -1.38
N GLY A 26 -14.58 -8.51 -1.37
CA GLY A 26 -13.65 -7.58 -2.02
C GLY A 26 -13.87 -7.51 -3.52
N GLN A 27 -14.03 -8.65 -4.19
CA GLN A 27 -14.33 -8.71 -5.61
C GLN A 27 -15.68 -8.06 -5.93
N GLY A 28 -16.72 -8.37 -5.14
CA GLY A 28 -18.07 -7.81 -5.32
C GLY A 28 -18.08 -6.29 -5.20
N LEU A 29 -17.34 -5.76 -4.22
CA LEU A 29 -17.19 -4.31 -4.05
C LEU A 29 -16.55 -3.67 -5.30
N VAL A 30 -15.41 -4.17 -5.76
CA VAL A 30 -14.71 -3.61 -6.92
C VAL A 30 -15.52 -3.80 -8.21
N ALA A 31 -16.17 -4.96 -8.38
CA ALA A 31 -17.06 -5.21 -9.52
C ALA A 31 -18.25 -4.24 -9.55
N GLY A 32 -18.92 -4.02 -8.41
CA GLY A 32 -20.04 -3.09 -8.30
C GLY A 32 -19.65 -1.63 -8.57
N ILE A 33 -18.51 -1.18 -8.01
CA ILE A 33 -17.97 0.16 -8.28
C ILE A 33 -17.69 0.33 -9.78
N ASN A 34 -16.99 -0.62 -10.41
CA ASN A 34 -16.64 -0.52 -11.81
C ASN A 34 -17.85 -0.67 -12.73
N ALA A 35 -18.85 -1.46 -12.38
CA ALA A 35 -20.10 -1.56 -13.12
C ALA A 35 -20.84 -0.21 -13.13
N HIS A 36 -20.92 0.46 -11.97
CA HIS A 36 -21.51 1.80 -11.87
C HIS A 36 -20.70 2.81 -12.70
N ILE A 37 -19.38 2.85 -12.55
CA ILE A 37 -18.52 3.76 -13.32
C ILE A 37 -18.67 3.53 -14.82
N ASN A 38 -18.73 2.28 -15.27
CA ASN A 38 -18.86 1.93 -16.68
C ASN A 38 -20.19 2.42 -17.26
N CYS A 39 -21.29 2.31 -16.52
CA CYS A 39 -22.59 2.86 -16.92
C CYS A 39 -22.59 4.38 -17.12
N HIS A 40 -21.67 5.09 -16.45
CA HIS A 40 -21.58 6.55 -16.51
C HIS A 40 -20.38 7.04 -17.35
N GLY A 41 -19.67 6.15 -18.05
CA GLY A 41 -18.55 6.52 -18.91
C GLY A 41 -17.32 7.05 -18.17
N GLY A 42 -17.16 6.69 -16.88
CA GLY A 42 -16.05 7.11 -16.05
C GLY A 42 -14.78 6.29 -16.25
N GLN A 43 -13.71 6.69 -15.57
CA GLN A 43 -12.44 5.93 -15.57
C GLN A 43 -12.52 4.76 -14.61
N PRO A 44 -12.00 3.55 -14.97
CA PRO A 44 -12.03 2.38 -14.13
C PRO A 44 -11.38 2.62 -12.76
N PHE A 45 -12.02 2.11 -11.70
CA PHE A 45 -11.44 2.05 -10.37
C PHE A 45 -10.52 0.84 -10.27
N ILE A 46 -9.23 1.10 -10.12
CA ILE A 46 -8.17 0.10 -10.00
C ILE A 46 -7.38 0.40 -8.73
N LEU A 47 -7.17 -0.62 -7.91
CA LEU A 47 -6.30 -0.57 -6.74
C LEU A 47 -4.96 -1.25 -7.07
N GLY A 48 -3.87 -0.55 -6.77
CA GLY A 48 -2.52 -1.09 -6.91
C GLY A 48 -2.22 -2.19 -5.88
N ARG A 49 -1.19 -2.97 -6.16
CA ARG A 49 -0.67 -4.01 -5.24
C ARG A 49 -0.04 -3.43 -3.98
N ASP A 50 0.37 -2.18 -4.02
CA ASP A 50 0.91 -1.38 -2.91
C ASP A 50 -0.14 -0.56 -2.17
N GLU A 51 -1.39 -0.56 -2.66
CA GLU A 51 -2.50 0.20 -2.08
C GLU A 51 -3.46 -0.65 -1.24
N ALA A 52 -3.76 -1.87 -1.70
CA ALA A 52 -4.72 -2.75 -1.01
C ALA A 52 -4.51 -4.23 -1.31
N TYR A 53 -4.84 -5.11 -0.36
CA TYR A 53 -4.89 -6.56 -0.57
C TYR A 53 -5.89 -6.96 -1.67
N ILE A 54 -6.98 -6.22 -1.84
CA ILE A 54 -7.91 -6.40 -2.97
C ILE A 54 -7.20 -6.16 -4.31
N GLY A 55 -6.28 -5.17 -4.37
CA GLY A 55 -5.46 -4.94 -5.55
C GLY A 55 -4.54 -6.12 -5.86
N VAL A 56 -3.87 -6.68 -4.85
CA VAL A 56 -3.05 -7.89 -4.99
C VAL A 56 -3.89 -9.07 -5.49
N LEU A 57 -5.06 -9.30 -4.87
CA LEU A 57 -5.99 -10.36 -5.25
C LEU A 57 -6.37 -10.28 -6.73
N ILE A 58 -6.88 -9.13 -7.16
CA ILE A 58 -7.39 -8.96 -8.53
C ILE A 58 -6.25 -9.06 -9.54
N ASP A 59 -5.10 -8.46 -9.25
CA ASP A 59 -3.93 -8.56 -10.13
C ASP A 59 -3.44 -10.00 -10.26
N ASP A 60 -3.38 -10.78 -9.18
CA ASP A 60 -3.02 -12.19 -9.23
C ASP A 60 -4.00 -13.00 -10.11
N LEU A 61 -5.31 -12.75 -9.97
CA LEU A 61 -6.32 -13.44 -10.79
C LEU A 61 -6.17 -13.18 -12.28
N VAL A 62 -5.84 -11.95 -12.67
CA VAL A 62 -5.76 -11.56 -14.09
C VAL A 62 -4.38 -11.86 -14.71
N THR A 63 -3.33 -11.95 -13.92
CA THR A 63 -1.95 -12.16 -14.42
C THR A 63 -1.47 -13.60 -14.28
N LYS A 64 -1.73 -14.24 -13.14
CA LYS A 64 -1.25 -15.60 -12.84
C LYS A 64 -2.24 -16.68 -13.25
N GLY A 65 -3.53 -16.33 -13.30
CA GLY A 65 -4.59 -17.31 -13.47
C GLY A 65 -4.84 -18.11 -12.18
N VAL A 66 -5.70 -19.14 -12.27
CA VAL A 66 -6.11 -19.94 -11.12
C VAL A 66 -6.14 -21.42 -11.53
N ASP A 67 -5.08 -22.14 -11.26
CA ASP A 67 -5.03 -23.61 -11.46
C ASP A 67 -5.59 -24.36 -10.23
N GLU A 68 -5.51 -23.72 -9.05
CA GLU A 68 -6.07 -24.18 -7.78
C GLU A 68 -6.95 -23.07 -7.17
N PRO A 69 -7.91 -23.40 -6.28
CA PRO A 69 -8.73 -22.37 -5.61
C PRO A 69 -7.87 -21.31 -4.94
N TYR A 70 -7.96 -20.08 -5.40
CA TYR A 70 -7.16 -18.97 -4.87
C TYR A 70 -7.69 -18.54 -3.51
N ARG A 71 -6.77 -18.38 -2.57
CA ARG A 71 -7.02 -17.71 -1.29
C ARG A 71 -5.98 -16.64 -1.04
N MET A 72 -6.43 -15.49 -0.51
CA MET A 72 -5.57 -14.38 -0.17
C MET A 72 -4.84 -14.65 1.15
N PHE A 73 -3.52 -14.73 1.07
CA PHE A 73 -2.62 -14.77 2.21
C PHE A 73 -1.72 -13.55 2.20
N THR A 74 -1.31 -13.10 3.37
CA THR A 74 -0.39 -11.96 3.50
C THR A 74 0.95 -12.22 2.79
N SER A 75 1.35 -13.48 2.64
CA SER A 75 2.55 -13.88 1.90
C SER A 75 2.50 -13.59 0.40
N ARG A 76 1.30 -13.35 -0.15
CA ARG A 76 1.13 -13.01 -1.58
C ARG A 76 1.40 -11.53 -1.88
N ALA A 77 1.40 -10.68 -0.84
CA ALA A 77 1.67 -9.26 -0.98
C ALA A 77 3.17 -9.00 -0.80
N GLU A 78 3.79 -8.40 -1.78
CA GLU A 78 5.19 -7.99 -1.77
C GLU A 78 5.42 -6.83 -0.80
N TYR A 79 4.50 -5.87 -0.79
CA TYR A 79 4.61 -4.61 -0.05
C TYR A 79 3.82 -4.63 1.27
N ARG A 80 3.94 -5.71 2.07
CA ARG A 80 3.12 -5.88 3.29
C ARG A 80 3.22 -4.72 4.28
N ILE A 81 4.41 -4.10 4.38
CA ILE A 81 4.61 -2.97 5.28
C ILE A 81 3.86 -1.70 4.83
N LEU A 82 3.53 -1.60 3.53
CA LEU A 82 2.68 -0.54 2.99
C LEU A 82 1.18 -0.87 3.12
N LEU A 83 0.84 -2.15 3.34
CA LEU A 83 -0.54 -2.65 3.39
C LEU A 83 -1.00 -2.97 4.83
N ARG A 84 -0.50 -2.22 5.80
CA ARG A 84 -0.88 -2.44 7.20
C ARG A 84 -2.36 -2.16 7.42
N GLN A 85 -2.94 -2.87 8.39
CA GLN A 85 -4.34 -2.70 8.77
C GLN A 85 -4.57 -1.34 9.45
N ASP A 86 -3.62 -0.89 10.27
CA ASP A 86 -3.69 0.34 11.06
C ASP A 86 -3.80 1.62 10.23
N ASP A 87 -3.35 1.58 8.96
CA ASP A 87 -3.36 2.74 8.06
C ASP A 87 -4.24 2.56 6.81
N ALA A 88 -5.13 1.59 6.79
CA ALA A 88 -6.02 1.34 5.66
C ALA A 88 -6.92 2.56 5.34
N ASP A 89 -7.35 3.28 6.36
CA ASP A 89 -8.10 4.53 6.23
C ASP A 89 -7.29 5.63 5.53
N MET A 90 -5.99 5.73 5.84
CA MET A 90 -5.08 6.69 5.21
C MET A 90 -4.89 6.46 3.72
N ARG A 91 -4.95 5.20 3.29
CA ARG A 91 -4.76 4.82 1.87
C ARG A 91 -6.04 4.88 1.05
N LEU A 92 -7.20 4.58 1.65
CA LEU A 92 -8.42 4.27 0.89
C LEU A 92 -9.56 5.28 1.11
N THR A 93 -9.64 5.97 2.27
CA THR A 93 -10.79 6.82 2.58
C THR A 93 -10.90 8.03 1.65
N GLU A 94 -9.78 8.68 1.31
CA GLU A 94 -9.80 9.82 0.39
C GLU A 94 -10.31 9.42 -1.01
N LYS A 95 -9.84 8.29 -1.55
CA LYS A 95 -10.34 7.74 -2.82
C LYS A 95 -11.83 7.44 -2.75
N SER A 96 -12.26 6.81 -1.66
CA SER A 96 -13.67 6.47 -1.42
C SER A 96 -14.55 7.73 -1.32
N TYR A 97 -14.06 8.80 -0.69
CA TYR A 97 -14.75 10.09 -0.60
C TYR A 97 -14.88 10.77 -1.97
N GLN A 98 -13.80 10.82 -2.75
CA GLN A 98 -13.82 11.38 -4.11
C GLN A 98 -14.79 10.66 -5.04
N MET A 99 -15.03 9.37 -4.82
CA MET A 99 -16.00 8.55 -5.55
C MET A 99 -17.44 8.66 -5.01
N GLY A 100 -17.65 9.43 -3.94
CA GLY A 100 -18.96 9.59 -3.31
C GLY A 100 -19.40 8.39 -2.44
N LEU A 101 -18.53 7.43 -2.15
CA LEU A 101 -18.84 6.26 -1.32
C LEU A 101 -18.67 6.55 0.18
N ALA A 102 -17.58 7.19 0.57
CA ALA A 102 -17.41 7.69 1.93
C ALA A 102 -18.11 9.05 2.06
N LYS A 103 -18.78 9.26 3.20
CA LYS A 103 -19.44 10.52 3.53
C LYS A 103 -18.45 11.51 4.15
N GLN A 104 -18.90 12.77 4.28
CA GLN A 104 -18.10 13.87 4.83
C GLN A 104 -17.57 13.58 6.23
N ASP A 105 -18.39 13.04 7.12
CA ASP A 105 -18.02 12.68 8.48
C ASP A 105 -16.82 11.70 8.52
N ARG A 106 -16.81 10.71 7.63
CA ARG A 106 -15.69 9.75 7.50
C ARG A 106 -14.43 10.42 6.99
N TYR A 107 -14.56 11.34 6.06
CA TYR A 107 -13.42 12.10 5.53
C TYR A 107 -12.85 13.08 6.57
N ASP A 108 -13.72 13.73 7.37
CA ASP A 108 -13.29 14.62 8.44
C ASP A 108 -12.51 13.88 9.53
N LEU A 109 -12.93 12.65 9.90
CA LEU A 109 -12.19 11.77 10.81
C LEU A 109 -10.80 11.40 10.25
N LEU A 110 -10.69 11.15 8.94
CA LEU A 110 -9.39 10.90 8.31
C LEU A 110 -8.47 12.12 8.43
N ARG A 111 -9.00 13.31 8.13
CA ARG A 111 -8.23 14.56 8.19
C ARG A 111 -7.73 14.84 9.60
N GLU A 112 -8.59 14.71 10.59
CA GLU A 112 -8.24 14.89 12.01
C GLU A 112 -7.11 13.93 12.42
N LYS A 113 -7.23 12.64 12.08
CA LYS A 113 -6.18 11.65 12.36
C LYS A 113 -4.86 12.02 11.69
N LYS A 114 -4.91 12.40 10.41
CA LYS A 114 -3.73 12.77 9.63
C LYS A 114 -3.02 13.99 10.19
N GLU A 115 -3.77 15.06 10.46
CA GLU A 115 -3.24 16.31 10.98
C GLU A 115 -2.60 16.14 12.36
N SER A 116 -3.28 15.43 13.27
CA SER A 116 -2.79 15.16 14.62
C SER A 116 -1.56 14.24 14.63
N ARG A 117 -1.60 13.16 13.87
CA ARG A 117 -0.47 12.24 13.71
C ARG A 117 0.77 12.96 13.15
N ASP A 118 0.60 13.72 12.07
CA ASP A 118 1.69 14.43 11.41
C ASP A 118 2.25 15.56 12.27
N ALA A 119 1.44 16.16 13.16
CA ALA A 119 1.90 17.12 14.15
C ALA A 119 2.84 16.46 15.18
N ILE A 120 2.47 15.28 15.70
CA ILE A 120 3.33 14.51 16.63
C ILE A 120 4.66 14.17 15.96
N ILE A 121 4.62 13.66 14.73
CA ILE A 121 5.85 13.27 13.99
C ILE A 121 6.75 14.48 13.80
N ARG A 122 6.22 15.61 13.32
CA ARG A 122 6.99 16.86 13.17
C ARG A 122 7.58 17.36 14.48
N PHE A 123 6.83 17.23 15.58
CA PHE A 123 7.33 17.62 16.89
C PHE A 123 8.58 16.80 17.26
N VAL A 124 8.53 15.48 17.19
CA VAL A 124 9.68 14.63 17.57
C VAL A 124 10.87 14.78 16.63
N GLU A 125 10.65 15.05 15.34
CA GLU A 125 11.71 15.32 14.36
C GLU A 125 12.43 16.65 14.62
N THR A 126 11.73 17.64 15.17
CA THR A 126 12.30 18.98 15.40
C THR A 126 12.80 19.16 16.81
N TYR A 127 12.17 18.55 17.80
CA TYR A 127 12.51 18.69 19.20
C TYR A 127 13.81 17.95 19.56
N SER A 128 14.72 18.64 20.27
CA SER A 128 15.99 18.06 20.70
C SER A 128 16.00 17.84 22.21
N VAL A 129 16.49 16.69 22.63
CA VAL A 129 16.66 16.32 24.05
C VAL A 129 18.14 16.28 24.43
N LYS A 130 18.44 16.60 25.70
CA LYS A 130 19.79 16.56 26.23
C LYS A 130 19.91 15.45 27.29
N PRO A 131 21.10 14.83 27.43
CA PRO A 131 21.34 13.73 28.37
C PRO A 131 20.88 14.00 29.79
N GLN A 132 21.19 15.17 30.29
CA GLN A 132 20.91 15.60 31.68
C GLN A 132 19.41 15.59 32.06
N TYR A 133 18.51 15.69 31.09
CA TYR A 133 17.07 15.75 31.36
C TYR A 133 16.35 14.41 31.17
N ILE A 134 16.95 13.47 30.44
CA ILE A 134 16.21 12.27 30.02
C ILE A 134 16.90 10.95 30.43
N ASN A 135 18.23 10.96 30.67
CA ASN A 135 19.00 9.71 30.91
C ASN A 135 18.50 8.90 32.10
N SER A 136 18.17 9.52 33.22
CA SER A 136 17.65 8.77 34.37
C SER A 136 16.32 8.05 34.08
N GLY A 137 15.51 8.64 33.19
CA GLY A 137 14.29 8.01 32.70
C GLY A 137 14.57 6.90 31.71
N LEU A 138 15.52 7.10 30.78
CA LEU A 138 15.90 6.09 29.79
C LEU A 138 16.48 4.82 30.44
N GLU A 139 17.26 4.96 31.50
CA GLU A 139 17.78 3.83 32.29
C GLU A 139 16.65 3.03 32.93
N LYS A 140 15.62 3.71 33.47
CA LYS A 140 14.43 3.04 34.02
C LYS A 140 13.62 2.29 32.95
N LEU A 141 13.64 2.77 31.72
CA LEU A 141 13.02 2.12 30.57
C LEU A 141 13.89 0.98 29.98
N GLY A 142 15.07 0.70 30.57
CA GLY A 142 15.96 -0.36 30.11
C GLY A 142 16.65 -0.05 28.79
N THR A 143 16.83 1.23 28.44
CA THR A 143 17.55 1.65 27.23
C THR A 143 18.82 2.44 27.59
N ALA A 144 19.80 2.42 26.68
CA ALA A 144 21.09 3.07 26.90
C ALA A 144 20.93 4.59 27.07
N PRO A 145 21.67 5.22 28.03
CA PRO A 145 21.70 6.66 28.17
C PRO A 145 22.27 7.34 26.92
N LEU A 146 21.91 8.60 26.73
CA LEU A 146 22.45 9.45 25.67
C LEU A 146 23.84 9.95 26.08
N SER A 147 24.80 9.95 25.15
CA SER A 147 26.13 10.56 25.32
C SER A 147 26.13 12.05 24.95
N HIS A 148 25.25 12.47 24.08
CA HIS A 148 25.11 13.85 23.60
C HIS A 148 23.63 14.14 23.27
N GLY A 149 23.31 15.40 23.05
CA GLY A 149 21.96 15.81 22.63
C GLY A 149 21.61 15.26 21.25
N CYS A 150 20.38 14.79 21.08
CA CYS A 150 19.87 14.26 19.81
C CYS A 150 18.42 14.71 19.59
N LYS A 151 17.87 14.37 18.44
CA LYS A 151 16.44 14.56 18.18
C LYS A 151 15.62 13.53 18.97
N LEU A 152 14.45 13.95 19.43
CA LEU A 152 13.54 13.05 20.13
C LEU A 152 13.15 11.86 19.24
N PHE A 153 13.07 12.07 17.93
CA PHE A 153 12.87 11.05 16.91
C PHE A 153 13.82 9.86 17.08
N ASP A 154 15.13 10.11 17.29
CA ASP A 154 16.15 9.05 17.45
C ASP A 154 15.94 8.24 18.73
N VAL A 155 15.30 8.84 19.73
CA VAL A 155 14.96 8.16 20.99
C VAL A 155 13.70 7.31 20.79
N VAL A 156 12.67 7.81 20.09
CA VAL A 156 11.45 7.04 19.78
C VAL A 156 11.74 5.81 18.93
N LEU A 157 12.77 5.83 18.07
CA LEU A 157 13.18 4.68 17.26
C LEU A 157 13.63 3.48 18.09
N ARG A 158 13.97 3.66 19.38
CA ARG A 158 14.45 2.57 20.22
C ARG A 158 13.30 1.62 20.59
N PRO A 159 13.52 0.29 20.58
CA PRO A 159 12.45 -0.68 20.88
C PRO A 159 11.78 -0.52 22.26
N GLN A 160 12.57 -0.07 23.26
CA GLN A 160 12.12 0.05 24.65
C GLN A 160 11.31 1.31 24.92
N THR A 161 11.28 2.26 23.98
CA THR A 161 10.60 3.54 24.18
C THR A 161 9.30 3.60 23.39
N THR A 162 8.31 4.26 23.96
CA THR A 162 7.04 4.63 23.32
C THR A 162 6.85 6.13 23.41
N LEU A 163 5.98 6.71 22.59
CA LEU A 163 5.63 8.13 22.71
C LEU A 163 5.05 8.45 24.09
N GLU A 164 4.24 7.55 24.67
CA GLU A 164 3.64 7.74 25.99
C GLU A 164 4.68 7.72 27.11
N ASN A 165 5.58 6.73 27.14
CA ASN A 165 6.59 6.68 28.22
C ASN A 165 7.63 7.80 28.09
N LEU A 166 7.89 8.29 26.89
CA LEU A 166 8.74 9.46 26.67
C LEU A 166 8.02 10.77 27.04
N ALA A 167 6.72 10.84 26.91
CA ALA A 167 5.94 12.01 27.36
C ALA A 167 6.00 12.20 28.88
N ASP A 168 6.19 11.14 29.67
CA ASP A 168 6.43 11.23 31.12
C ASP A 168 7.80 11.83 31.44
N LEU A 169 8.75 11.73 30.52
CA LEU A 169 10.10 12.29 30.69
C LEU A 169 10.26 13.69 30.04
N VAL A 170 9.41 14.00 29.05
CA VAL A 170 9.49 15.21 28.24
C VAL A 170 8.16 15.97 28.31
N PRO A 171 7.99 16.91 29.22
CA PRO A 171 6.71 17.65 29.39
C PRO A 171 6.21 18.33 28.11
N ALA A 172 7.12 18.76 27.23
CA ALA A 172 6.76 19.35 25.95
C ALA A 172 6.11 18.32 24.99
N LEU A 173 6.53 17.06 25.05
CA LEU A 173 5.87 15.98 24.31
C LEU A 173 4.50 15.67 24.89
N ARG A 174 4.37 15.65 26.24
CA ARG A 174 3.06 15.46 26.89
C ARG A 174 2.07 16.53 26.44
N ALA A 175 2.49 17.79 26.44
CA ALA A 175 1.66 18.90 25.97
C ALA A 175 1.26 18.77 24.49
N GLU A 176 2.10 18.14 23.64
CA GLU A 176 1.75 17.87 22.24
C GLU A 176 0.74 16.74 22.12
N LEU A 177 0.94 15.64 22.86
CA LEU A 177 0.00 14.51 22.87
C LEU A 177 -1.36 14.87 23.46
N ASP A 178 -1.43 15.84 24.36
CA ASP A 178 -2.68 16.30 24.97
C ASP A 178 -3.55 17.16 24.04
N LYS A 179 -3.01 17.61 22.91
CA LYS A 179 -3.79 18.27 21.84
C LYS A 179 -4.61 17.29 21.01
N VAL A 180 -4.27 16.02 21.04
CA VAL A 180 -4.98 14.98 20.29
C VAL A 180 -6.37 14.77 20.87
N PRO A 181 -7.43 14.66 20.04
CA PRO A 181 -8.79 14.40 20.50
C PRO A 181 -8.87 13.17 21.38
N ALA A 182 -9.46 13.33 22.59
CA ALA A 182 -9.48 12.27 23.60
C ALA A 182 -10.13 10.97 23.13
N SER A 183 -11.16 11.06 22.27
CA SER A 183 -11.89 9.90 21.75
C SER A 183 -11.07 8.99 20.85
N ARG A 184 -9.95 9.49 20.28
CA ARG A 184 -9.10 8.77 19.34
C ARG A 184 -7.61 8.89 19.66
N LYS A 185 -7.30 9.32 20.89
CA LYS A 185 -5.93 9.63 21.32
C LYS A 185 -5.00 8.42 21.15
N GLU A 186 -5.42 7.26 21.64
CA GLU A 186 -4.63 6.04 21.57
C GLU A 186 -4.33 5.64 20.10
N GLU A 187 -5.34 5.58 19.26
CA GLU A 187 -5.21 5.24 17.83
C GLU A 187 -4.24 6.18 17.10
N ILE A 188 -4.33 7.48 17.37
CA ILE A 188 -3.51 8.50 16.67
C ILE A 188 -2.06 8.44 17.15
N ILE A 189 -1.83 8.28 18.45
CA ILE A 189 -0.48 8.14 19.03
C ILE A 189 0.18 6.87 18.53
N GLU A 190 -0.54 5.74 18.53
CA GLU A 190 -0.05 4.47 18.00
C GLU A 190 0.31 4.59 16.52
N ALA A 191 -0.54 5.22 15.71
CA ALA A 191 -0.27 5.45 14.29
C ALA A 191 0.99 6.29 14.06
N ALA A 192 1.22 7.34 14.89
CA ALA A 192 2.44 8.13 14.83
C ALA A 192 3.68 7.32 15.22
N GLU A 193 3.60 6.54 16.30
CA GLU A 193 4.70 5.69 16.78
C GLU A 193 5.10 4.63 15.76
N ILE A 194 4.13 3.95 15.15
CA ILE A 194 4.37 2.95 14.10
C ILE A 194 5.10 3.60 12.93
N LEU A 195 4.62 4.76 12.44
CA LEU A 195 5.28 5.44 11.32
C LEU A 195 6.72 5.86 11.65
N ILE A 196 7.00 6.31 12.86
CA ILE A 196 8.35 6.66 13.30
C ILE A 196 9.21 5.40 13.33
N LYS A 197 8.81 4.37 14.05
CA LYS A 197 9.58 3.14 14.26
C LYS A 197 9.85 2.37 12.95
N TYR A 198 8.90 2.38 12.04
CA TYR A 198 9.03 1.70 10.75
C TYR A 198 9.45 2.61 9.60
N SER A 199 9.77 3.89 9.86
CA SER A 199 10.10 4.89 8.83
C SER A 199 11.13 4.42 7.82
N GLY A 200 12.23 3.82 8.28
CA GLY A 200 13.29 3.31 7.41
C GLY A 200 12.87 2.14 6.51
N TYR A 201 11.98 1.27 7.00
CA TYR A 201 11.43 0.15 6.24
C TYR A 201 10.40 0.65 5.23
N ILE A 202 9.47 1.49 5.67
CA ILE A 202 8.43 2.09 4.81
C ILE A 202 9.08 2.83 3.66
N LYS A 203 10.09 3.67 3.93
CA LYS A 203 10.79 4.42 2.88
C LYS A 203 11.47 3.52 1.85
N ARG A 204 12.09 2.41 2.28
CA ARG A 204 12.71 1.45 1.36
C ARG A 204 11.69 0.74 0.49
N GLU A 205 10.60 0.26 1.08
CA GLU A 205 9.53 -0.40 0.33
C GLU A 205 8.85 0.57 -0.64
N GLN A 206 8.63 1.82 -0.23
CA GLN A 206 8.06 2.84 -1.12
C GLN A 206 8.93 3.08 -2.35
N ILE A 207 10.25 3.16 -2.19
CA ILE A 207 11.17 3.31 -3.34
C ILE A 207 11.07 2.13 -4.30
N ILE A 208 10.88 0.91 -3.78
CA ILE A 208 10.71 -0.29 -4.61
C ILE A 208 9.36 -0.26 -5.32
N ALA A 209 8.29 0.05 -4.59
CA ALA A 209 6.95 0.18 -5.15
C ALA A 209 6.91 1.26 -6.25
N ASP A 210 7.50 2.42 -6.02
CA ASP A 210 7.55 3.51 -7.00
C ASP A 210 8.28 3.12 -8.29
N LYS A 211 9.32 2.29 -8.20
CA LYS A 211 10.01 1.77 -9.39
C LYS A 211 9.08 0.87 -10.22
N ILE A 212 8.32 0.00 -9.56
CA ILE A 212 7.38 -0.90 -10.23
C ILE A 212 6.18 -0.11 -10.77
N ASN A 213 5.67 0.87 -10.02
CA ASN A 213 4.60 1.74 -10.47
C ASN A 213 4.94 2.51 -11.75
N ARG A 214 6.22 2.82 -12.00
CA ARG A 214 6.64 3.37 -13.29
C ARG A 214 6.38 2.41 -14.45
N LEU A 215 6.53 1.11 -14.22
CA LEU A 215 6.24 0.07 -15.22
C LEU A 215 4.72 -0.14 -15.38
N GLU A 216 3.92 0.11 -14.34
CA GLU A 216 2.44 0.12 -14.43
C GLU A 216 1.91 1.24 -15.35
N ASN A 217 2.64 2.34 -15.46
CA ASN A 217 2.28 3.43 -16.38
C ASN A 217 2.63 3.14 -17.84
N ILE A 218 3.34 2.06 -18.13
CA ILE A 218 3.72 1.68 -19.51
C ILE A 218 2.68 0.71 -20.06
N ARG A 219 1.67 1.24 -20.73
CA ARG A 219 0.61 0.46 -21.37
C ARG A 219 1.13 -0.25 -22.61
N ILE A 220 0.82 -1.56 -22.72
CA ILE A 220 1.25 -2.42 -23.83
C ILE A 220 0.11 -3.16 -24.50
N LYS A 221 -1.08 -3.19 -23.94
CA LYS A 221 -2.24 -3.89 -24.49
C LYS A 221 -2.49 -3.50 -25.94
N GLY A 222 -2.57 -4.52 -26.81
CA GLY A 222 -2.82 -4.33 -28.23
C GLY A 222 -1.70 -3.67 -29.04
N LYS A 223 -0.53 -3.40 -28.42
CA LYS A 223 0.61 -2.75 -29.12
C LYS A 223 1.53 -3.73 -29.82
N PHE A 224 1.51 -4.98 -29.45
CA PHE A 224 2.44 -5.98 -29.96
C PHE A 224 1.69 -7.18 -30.54
N ASP A 225 2.14 -7.63 -31.71
CA ASP A 225 1.97 -9.01 -32.13
C ASP A 225 3.10 -9.84 -31.50
N TYR A 226 2.86 -10.38 -30.30
CA TYR A 226 3.87 -11.14 -29.57
C TYR A 226 4.40 -12.35 -30.33
N ASN A 227 3.61 -12.94 -31.25
CA ASN A 227 4.02 -14.09 -32.03
C ASN A 227 5.11 -13.71 -33.04
N SER A 228 5.14 -12.49 -33.53
CA SER A 228 6.12 -11.99 -34.49
C SER A 228 7.47 -11.65 -33.87
N ILE A 229 7.56 -11.48 -32.53
CA ILE A 229 8.77 -11.07 -31.83
C ILE A 229 9.66 -12.29 -31.54
N GLN A 230 10.57 -12.60 -32.46
CA GLN A 230 11.44 -13.78 -32.35
C GLN A 230 12.41 -13.75 -31.18
N SER A 231 12.77 -12.56 -30.68
CA SER A 231 13.67 -12.38 -29.53
C SER A 231 13.03 -12.76 -28.18
N LEU A 232 11.70 -12.84 -28.11
CA LEU A 232 11.01 -13.37 -26.91
C LEU A 232 11.15 -14.88 -26.85
N SER A 233 11.19 -15.43 -25.63
CA SER A 233 11.11 -16.87 -25.41
C SER A 233 9.77 -17.44 -25.95
N THR A 234 9.77 -18.70 -26.34
CA THR A 234 8.54 -19.36 -26.84
C THR A 234 7.42 -19.32 -25.80
N GLU A 235 7.77 -19.54 -24.52
CA GLU A 235 6.84 -19.49 -23.40
C GLU A 235 6.29 -18.06 -23.22
N ALA A 236 7.16 -17.05 -23.27
CA ALA A 236 6.74 -15.65 -23.16
C ALA A 236 5.76 -15.26 -24.27
N ARG A 237 6.06 -15.61 -25.54
CA ARG A 237 5.16 -15.34 -26.66
C ARG A 237 3.77 -15.93 -26.46
N GLN A 238 3.70 -17.21 -26.09
CA GLN A 238 2.42 -17.90 -25.85
C GLN A 238 1.62 -17.27 -24.72
N LYS A 239 2.27 -16.96 -23.59
CA LYS A 239 1.60 -16.40 -22.41
C LYS A 239 1.17 -14.95 -22.63
N LEU A 240 2.02 -14.11 -23.21
CA LEU A 240 1.70 -12.74 -23.54
C LEU A 240 0.54 -12.66 -24.54
N THR A 241 0.52 -13.50 -25.57
CA THR A 241 -0.58 -13.58 -26.54
C THR A 241 -1.89 -14.00 -25.87
N ARG A 242 -1.85 -14.98 -24.95
CA ARG A 242 -3.06 -15.48 -24.26
C ARG A 242 -3.61 -14.48 -23.26
N ILE A 243 -2.75 -13.83 -22.47
CA ILE A 243 -3.14 -12.97 -21.36
C ILE A 243 -3.42 -11.56 -21.85
N ASP A 244 -2.63 -11.05 -22.79
CA ASP A 244 -2.67 -9.68 -23.32
C ASP A 244 -2.66 -8.64 -22.18
N PRO A 245 -1.55 -8.55 -21.40
CA PRO A 245 -1.48 -7.71 -20.23
C PRO A 245 -1.60 -6.24 -20.59
N ASP A 246 -2.23 -5.44 -19.71
CA ASP A 246 -2.42 -4.03 -19.93
C ASP A 246 -1.12 -3.23 -19.84
N THR A 247 -0.18 -3.67 -18.97
CA THR A 247 1.06 -2.93 -18.66
C THR A 247 2.30 -3.83 -18.66
N ILE A 248 3.48 -3.19 -18.75
CA ILE A 248 4.78 -3.89 -18.60
C ILE A 248 4.89 -4.54 -17.21
N ALA A 249 4.42 -3.88 -16.16
CA ALA A 249 4.47 -4.45 -14.81
C ALA A 249 3.59 -5.70 -14.70
N GLN A 250 2.39 -5.71 -15.29
CA GLN A 250 1.56 -6.91 -15.36
C GLN A 250 2.28 -8.02 -16.14
N ALA A 251 2.87 -7.71 -17.31
CA ALA A 251 3.66 -8.67 -18.06
C ALA A 251 4.77 -9.30 -17.22
N SER A 252 5.49 -8.51 -16.42
CA SER A 252 6.59 -9.01 -15.58
C SER A 252 6.15 -9.96 -14.45
N ARG A 253 4.88 -9.93 -14.05
CA ARG A 253 4.31 -10.80 -13.01
C ARG A 253 3.75 -12.12 -13.55
N ILE A 254 3.65 -12.27 -14.86
CA ILE A 254 3.18 -13.50 -15.47
C ILE A 254 4.25 -14.60 -15.27
N PRO A 255 3.92 -15.74 -14.63
CA PRO A 255 4.88 -16.83 -14.45
C PRO A 255 5.46 -17.31 -15.80
N GLY A 256 6.79 -17.41 -15.90
CA GLY A 256 7.49 -17.79 -17.13
C GLY A 256 7.86 -16.62 -18.06
N ILE A 257 7.56 -15.38 -17.68
CA ILE A 257 8.13 -14.21 -18.33
C ILE A 257 9.42 -13.82 -17.60
N SER A 258 10.52 -13.76 -18.31
CA SER A 258 11.83 -13.44 -17.76
C SER A 258 12.09 -11.92 -17.78
N PRO A 259 13.02 -11.41 -16.93
CA PRO A 259 13.47 -10.03 -17.04
C PRO A 259 14.02 -9.66 -18.43
N SER A 260 14.61 -10.65 -19.15
CA SER A 260 15.08 -10.47 -20.52
C SER A 260 13.93 -10.19 -21.49
N ASP A 261 12.81 -10.95 -21.36
CA ASP A 261 11.62 -10.73 -22.18
C ASP A 261 11.03 -9.32 -21.94
N ILE A 262 11.01 -8.87 -20.69
CA ILE A 262 10.56 -7.50 -20.34
C ILE A 262 11.47 -6.43 -20.96
N ASN A 263 12.79 -6.62 -20.90
CA ASN A 263 13.73 -5.68 -21.52
C ASN A 263 13.52 -5.58 -23.04
N ILE A 264 13.24 -6.71 -23.72
CA ILE A 264 12.91 -6.71 -25.14
C ILE A 264 11.68 -5.85 -25.42
N LEU A 265 10.62 -5.99 -24.63
CA LEU A 265 9.42 -5.17 -24.79
C LEU A 265 9.70 -3.68 -24.54
N LEU A 266 10.53 -3.34 -23.55
CA LEU A 266 10.91 -1.97 -23.26
C LEU A 266 11.71 -1.36 -24.42
N VAL A 267 12.68 -2.09 -24.99
CA VAL A 267 13.46 -1.65 -26.15
C VAL A 267 12.55 -1.42 -27.36
N LEU A 268 11.59 -2.29 -27.61
CA LEU A 268 10.61 -2.12 -28.71
C LEU A 268 9.69 -0.90 -28.50
N LEU A 269 9.52 -0.43 -27.26
CA LEU A 269 8.82 0.81 -26.92
C LEU A 269 9.71 2.05 -27.00
N GLY A 270 10.99 1.89 -27.34
CA GLY A 270 11.96 2.98 -27.38
C GLY A 270 12.39 3.50 -26.00
N ARG A 271 12.44 2.62 -25.00
CA ARG A 271 12.75 2.93 -23.59
C ARG A 271 13.89 2.09 -23.06
#